data_31f686fd473f69e7a5d1a14a579c5409
#
_entry.id   31f686fd473f69e7a5d1a14a579c5409
#
_cell.length_a   1.000
_cell.length_b   1.000
_cell.length_c   1.000
_cell.angle_alpha   90.00
_cell.angle_beta   90.00
_cell.angle_gamma   90.00
#
_symmetry.space_group_name_H-M   'P 1'
#
loop_
_entity.id
_entity.type
_entity.pdbx_description
1 polymer ?
#
loop_
_entity_poly.entity_id
_entity_poly.type
_entity_poly.pdbx_seq_one_letter_code
_entity_poly.pdbx_strand_id
1 'polypeptide(L)'
;LGLGYELASQLIDKGWLVAGIDFNAERQAELTAQWPADSYRAYIGDITDEAFVKESVADIASLGHIDLLINNAGQPSFKVPTAYEAADVDKCLKGLKGMILWTVETLQVCGERDVKIAQIMSTAATRGNANESVYCATKWGEKGYTKSLQAAYKGTSVKVVAIYPGGIDTAFYRDSHDYVSEDKQHTFMQPGPLAEVILFNLI
;
A
#
# COMPACT_ATOMS: atom_id res chain seq x y z
N LEU A 1 11.65 0.69 -9.63
CA LEU A 1 11.01 -0.13 -8.60
C LEU A 1 10.45 0.77 -7.50
N GLY A 2 9.40 0.34 -6.80
CA GLY A 2 8.77 1.15 -5.77
C GLY A 2 8.91 0.55 -4.37
N LEU A 3 8.37 1.26 -3.38
CA LEU A 3 8.41 0.83 -1.98
C LEU A 3 7.85 -0.59 -1.77
N GLY A 4 6.73 -0.94 -2.45
CA GLY A 4 6.14 -2.28 -2.33
C GLY A 4 7.07 -3.41 -2.76
N TYR A 5 7.88 -3.19 -3.81
CA TYR A 5 8.90 -4.15 -4.23
C TYR A 5 9.97 -4.34 -3.16
N GLU A 6 10.50 -3.25 -2.61
CA GLU A 6 11.54 -3.31 -1.57
C GLU A 6 11.04 -3.99 -0.29
N LEU A 7 9.79 -3.72 0.10
CA LEU A 7 9.15 -4.40 1.22
C LEU A 7 9.03 -5.91 0.96
N ALA A 8 8.57 -6.31 -0.24
CA ALA A 8 8.45 -7.71 -0.62
C ALA A 8 9.82 -8.40 -0.63
N SER A 9 10.83 -7.80 -1.29
CA SER A 9 12.18 -8.34 -1.38
C SER A 9 12.78 -8.59 0.00
N GLN A 10 12.72 -7.60 0.89
CA GLN A 10 13.32 -7.73 2.23
C GLN A 10 12.55 -8.69 3.14
N LEU A 11 11.24 -8.87 2.94
CA LEU A 11 10.46 -9.91 3.65
C LEU A 11 10.86 -11.30 3.17
N ILE A 12 11.00 -11.49 1.85
CA ILE A 12 11.46 -12.76 1.26
C ILE A 12 12.86 -13.11 1.76
N ASP A 13 13.78 -12.16 1.79
CA ASP A 13 15.15 -12.35 2.31
C ASP A 13 15.15 -12.77 3.80
N LYS A 14 14.09 -12.45 4.54
CA LYS A 14 13.87 -12.87 5.94
C LYS A 14 13.07 -14.17 6.08
N GLY A 15 12.80 -14.86 4.97
CA GLY A 15 12.12 -16.16 4.94
C GLY A 15 10.59 -16.10 5.00
N TRP A 16 9.98 -14.95 4.69
CA TRP A 16 8.52 -14.82 4.60
C TRP A 16 8.00 -15.32 3.25
N LEU A 17 6.83 -15.93 3.26
CA LEU A 17 6.02 -16.09 2.06
C LEU A 17 5.23 -14.78 1.83
N VAL A 18 5.45 -14.15 0.69
CA VAL A 18 4.83 -12.87 0.33
C VAL A 18 3.77 -13.08 -0.75
N ALA A 19 2.55 -12.64 -0.49
CA ALA A 19 1.50 -12.49 -1.49
C ALA A 19 1.55 -11.07 -2.07
N GLY A 20 1.97 -10.94 -3.32
CA GLY A 20 2.06 -9.67 -4.03
C GLY A 20 0.84 -9.40 -4.88
N ILE A 21 0.16 -8.29 -4.63
CA ILE A 21 -1.05 -7.87 -5.35
C ILE A 21 -0.73 -6.69 -6.25
N ASP A 22 -0.97 -6.81 -7.54
CA ASP A 22 -0.87 -5.73 -8.52
C ASP A 22 -1.81 -5.98 -9.70
N PHE A 23 -2.27 -4.93 -10.37
CA PHE A 23 -3.03 -5.06 -11.61
C PHE A 23 -2.13 -5.26 -12.84
N ASN A 24 -0.83 -5.00 -12.73
CA ASN A 24 0.14 -5.12 -13.81
C ASN A 24 0.63 -6.58 -13.95
N ALA A 25 0.06 -7.30 -14.90
CA ALA A 25 0.38 -8.71 -15.15
C ALA A 25 1.84 -8.94 -15.58
N GLU A 26 2.41 -8.04 -16.40
CA GLU A 26 3.81 -8.14 -16.85
C GLU A 26 4.75 -8.04 -15.64
N ARG A 27 4.49 -7.06 -14.77
CA ARG A 27 5.28 -6.88 -13.56
C ARG A 27 5.18 -8.08 -12.63
N GLN A 28 3.99 -8.65 -12.46
CA GLN A 28 3.80 -9.85 -11.65
C GLN A 28 4.53 -11.06 -12.26
N ALA A 29 4.54 -11.20 -13.58
CA ALA A 29 5.30 -12.26 -14.27
C ALA A 29 6.82 -12.14 -14.03
N GLU A 30 7.38 -10.93 -14.09
CA GLU A 30 8.79 -10.67 -13.76
C GLU A 30 9.12 -11.09 -12.31
N LEU A 31 8.28 -10.73 -11.36
CA LEU A 31 8.49 -11.05 -9.94
C LEU A 31 8.36 -12.55 -9.67
N THR A 32 7.41 -13.22 -10.33
CA THR A 32 7.27 -14.69 -10.25
C THR A 32 8.47 -15.42 -10.85
N ALA A 33 9.11 -14.85 -11.87
CA ALA A 33 10.34 -15.39 -12.44
C ALA A 33 11.57 -15.12 -11.54
N GLN A 34 11.55 -14.02 -10.77
CA GLN A 34 12.64 -13.63 -9.87
C GLN A 34 12.66 -14.44 -8.57
N TRP A 35 11.49 -14.72 -7.99
CA TRP A 35 11.37 -15.38 -6.69
C TRP A 35 10.66 -16.73 -6.78
N PRO A 36 11.12 -17.75 -6.02
CA PRO A 36 10.50 -19.07 -6.05
C PRO A 36 9.09 -19.06 -5.45
N ALA A 37 8.26 -20.01 -5.87
CA ALA A 37 6.84 -20.07 -5.53
C ALA A 37 6.54 -20.33 -4.04
N ASP A 38 7.50 -20.79 -3.27
CA ASP A 38 7.42 -20.92 -1.80
C ASP A 38 7.75 -19.63 -1.05
N SER A 39 8.26 -18.62 -1.76
CA SER A 39 8.61 -17.31 -1.21
C SER A 39 7.72 -16.19 -1.75
N TYR A 40 7.19 -16.33 -2.96
CA TYR A 40 6.34 -15.30 -3.58
C TYR A 40 5.16 -15.90 -4.35
N ARG A 41 3.98 -15.32 -4.13
CA ARG A 41 2.76 -15.60 -4.92
C ARG A 41 2.18 -14.33 -5.48
N ALA A 42 1.95 -14.32 -6.79
CA ALA A 42 1.36 -13.21 -7.52
C ALA A 42 -0.16 -13.31 -7.59
N TYR A 43 -0.85 -12.22 -7.26
CA TYR A 43 -2.29 -12.04 -7.45
C TYR A 43 -2.50 -10.84 -8.36
N ILE A 44 -3.12 -11.07 -9.53
CA ILE A 44 -3.25 -10.07 -10.59
C ILE A 44 -4.70 -9.57 -10.63
N GLY A 45 -4.93 -8.32 -10.24
CA GLY A 45 -6.27 -7.74 -10.26
C GLY A 45 -6.34 -6.32 -9.68
N ASP A 46 -7.51 -5.71 -9.79
CA ASP A 46 -7.79 -4.39 -9.21
C ASP A 46 -8.08 -4.54 -7.71
N ILE A 47 -7.32 -3.84 -6.89
CA ILE A 47 -7.49 -3.84 -5.42
C ILE A 47 -8.86 -3.35 -4.96
N THR A 48 -9.66 -2.77 -5.86
CA THR A 48 -11.03 -2.27 -5.58
C THR A 48 -12.13 -3.20 -6.07
N ASP A 49 -11.78 -4.31 -6.71
CA ASP A 49 -12.73 -5.37 -7.09
C ASP A 49 -12.99 -6.27 -5.87
N GLU A 50 -14.21 -6.22 -5.35
CA GLU A 50 -14.61 -6.91 -4.13
C GLU A 50 -14.49 -8.44 -4.27
N ALA A 51 -14.88 -9.01 -5.42
CA ALA A 51 -14.78 -10.44 -5.66
C ALA A 51 -13.32 -10.90 -5.69
N PHE A 52 -12.46 -10.18 -6.43
CA PHE A 52 -11.03 -10.44 -6.48
C PHE A 52 -10.38 -10.35 -5.09
N VAL A 53 -10.71 -9.33 -4.30
CA VAL A 53 -10.15 -9.16 -2.94
C VAL A 53 -10.54 -10.35 -2.06
N LYS A 54 -11.82 -10.71 -2.06
CA LYS A 54 -12.34 -11.80 -1.24
C LYS A 54 -11.74 -13.15 -1.61
N GLU A 55 -11.69 -13.48 -2.90
CA GLU A 55 -11.09 -14.72 -3.40
C GLU A 55 -9.59 -14.79 -3.10
N SER A 56 -8.87 -13.68 -3.32
CA SER A 56 -7.43 -13.61 -3.05
C SER A 56 -7.13 -13.79 -1.55
N VAL A 57 -7.84 -13.10 -0.67
CA VAL A 57 -7.62 -13.22 0.78
C VAL A 57 -7.95 -14.63 1.26
N ALA A 58 -9.01 -15.25 0.76
CA ALA A 58 -9.36 -16.63 1.10
C ALA A 58 -8.26 -17.62 0.64
N ASP A 59 -7.73 -17.47 -0.58
CA ASP A 59 -6.63 -18.30 -1.08
C ASP A 59 -5.36 -18.10 -0.25
N ILE A 60 -4.96 -16.85 0.04
CA ILE A 60 -3.82 -16.52 0.89
C ILE A 60 -3.96 -17.17 2.28
N ALA A 61 -5.14 -17.06 2.88
CA ALA A 61 -5.41 -17.67 4.19
C ALA A 61 -5.37 -19.21 4.18
N SER A 62 -5.59 -19.84 3.02
CA SER A 62 -5.44 -21.29 2.85
C SER A 62 -3.99 -21.76 2.87
N LEU A 63 -3.04 -20.87 2.56
CA LEU A 63 -1.59 -21.17 2.60
C LEU A 63 -1.02 -21.14 4.02
N GLY A 64 -1.69 -20.48 4.93
CA GLY A 64 -1.26 -20.34 6.32
C GLY A 64 -1.89 -19.13 7.01
N HIS A 65 -1.32 -18.77 8.15
CA HIS A 65 -1.74 -17.58 8.87
C HIS A 65 -1.27 -16.31 8.17
N ILE A 66 -2.13 -15.29 8.12
CA ILE A 66 -1.75 -13.96 7.64
C ILE A 66 -1.20 -13.18 8.84
N ASP A 67 0.11 -13.07 8.93
CA ASP A 67 0.79 -12.36 10.03
C ASP A 67 0.83 -10.85 9.80
N LEU A 68 0.89 -10.42 8.53
CA LEU A 68 1.09 -9.03 8.15
C LEU A 68 0.34 -8.67 6.86
N LEU A 69 -0.51 -7.65 6.92
CA LEU A 69 -1.06 -6.96 5.76
C LEU A 69 -0.37 -5.61 5.60
N ILE A 70 0.18 -5.33 4.42
CA ILE A 70 0.74 -4.01 4.09
C ILE A 70 -0.10 -3.38 2.98
N ASN A 71 -0.94 -2.42 3.31
CA ASN A 71 -1.65 -1.59 2.34
C ASN A 71 -0.72 -0.48 1.84
N ASN A 72 -0.10 -0.71 0.68
CA ASN A 72 0.85 0.21 0.05
C ASN A 72 0.35 0.76 -1.29
N ALA A 73 -0.56 0.04 -1.96
CA ALA A 73 -1.04 0.42 -3.28
C ALA A 73 -1.79 1.77 -3.26
N GLY A 74 -1.45 2.63 -4.21
CA GLY A 74 -2.10 3.93 -4.36
C GLY A 74 -1.53 4.66 -5.56
N GLN A 75 -2.32 5.57 -6.12
CA GLN A 75 -1.95 6.36 -7.28
C GLN A 75 -2.13 7.85 -6.98
N PRO A 76 -1.17 8.71 -7.38
CA PRO A 76 -1.30 10.15 -7.23
C PRO A 76 -2.09 10.77 -8.39
N SER A 77 -2.59 11.97 -8.16
CA SER A 77 -2.90 12.94 -9.21
C SER A 77 -2.53 14.33 -8.70
N PHE A 78 -1.66 15.01 -9.42
CA PHE A 78 -1.12 16.32 -9.05
C PHE A 78 -1.56 17.35 -10.09
N LYS A 79 -2.60 18.11 -9.78
CA LYS A 79 -3.20 19.10 -10.66
C LYS A 79 -3.63 20.33 -9.86
N VAL A 80 -3.70 21.48 -10.52
CA VAL A 80 -4.39 22.66 -9.95
C VAL A 80 -5.85 22.29 -9.67
N PRO A 81 -6.48 22.84 -8.60
CA PRO A 81 -7.82 22.40 -8.18
C PRO A 81 -8.91 22.43 -9.26
N THR A 82 -8.80 23.35 -10.20
CA THR A 82 -9.77 23.53 -11.31
C THR A 82 -9.55 22.57 -12.50
N ALA A 83 -8.46 21.80 -12.52
CA ALA A 83 -8.11 20.90 -13.61
C ALA A 83 -8.41 19.42 -13.32
N TYR A 84 -8.97 19.11 -12.16
CA TYR A 84 -9.37 17.74 -11.83
C TYR A 84 -10.62 17.33 -12.59
N GLU A 85 -10.58 16.13 -13.13
CA GLU A 85 -11.70 15.44 -13.76
C GLU A 85 -12.17 14.27 -12.88
N ALA A 86 -13.36 13.72 -13.14
CA ALA A 86 -13.89 12.57 -12.40
C ALA A 86 -12.92 11.37 -12.38
N ALA A 87 -12.27 11.11 -13.51
CA ALA A 87 -11.28 10.03 -13.63
C ALA A 87 -10.07 10.20 -12.69
N ASP A 88 -9.63 11.44 -12.42
CA ASP A 88 -8.56 11.70 -11.47
C ASP A 88 -8.99 11.42 -10.03
N VAL A 89 -10.24 11.80 -9.71
CA VAL A 89 -10.84 11.53 -8.40
C VAL A 89 -10.96 10.02 -8.18
N ASP A 90 -11.53 9.31 -9.15
CA ASP A 90 -11.68 7.85 -9.10
C ASP A 90 -10.32 7.16 -8.96
N LYS A 91 -9.32 7.59 -9.73
CA LYS A 91 -7.95 7.07 -9.66
C LYS A 91 -7.37 7.18 -8.26
N CYS A 92 -7.45 8.37 -7.64
CA CYS A 92 -6.91 8.59 -6.30
C CYS A 92 -7.67 7.81 -5.23
N LEU A 93 -9.00 7.76 -5.31
CA LEU A 93 -9.84 7.08 -4.31
C LEU A 93 -9.69 5.56 -4.32
N LYS A 94 -9.17 4.96 -5.40
CA LYS A 94 -8.86 3.52 -5.44
C LYS A 94 -7.95 3.09 -4.28
N GLY A 95 -6.97 3.89 -3.90
CA GLY A 95 -6.08 3.59 -2.78
C GLY A 95 -6.85 3.44 -1.46
N LEU A 96 -7.75 4.37 -1.16
CA LEU A 96 -8.58 4.33 0.04
C LEU A 96 -9.57 3.16 0.00
N LYS A 97 -10.28 2.96 -1.11
CA LYS A 97 -11.23 1.84 -1.26
C LYS A 97 -10.52 0.50 -1.10
N GLY A 98 -9.40 0.30 -1.80
CA GLY A 98 -8.61 -0.92 -1.70
C GLY A 98 -8.11 -1.18 -0.28
N MET A 99 -7.53 -0.17 0.38
CA MET A 99 -7.10 -0.24 1.78
C MET A 99 -8.23 -0.76 2.70
N ILE A 100 -9.45 -0.25 2.53
CA ILE A 100 -10.60 -0.65 3.32
C ILE A 100 -10.97 -2.11 3.02
N LEU A 101 -11.15 -2.49 1.76
CA LEU A 101 -11.57 -3.84 1.37
C LEU A 101 -10.57 -4.90 1.82
N TRP A 102 -9.27 -4.73 1.53
CA TRP A 102 -8.24 -5.68 1.95
C TRP A 102 -8.14 -5.81 3.47
N THR A 103 -8.29 -4.70 4.20
CA THR A 103 -8.30 -4.73 5.66
C THR A 103 -9.52 -5.48 6.21
N VAL A 104 -10.71 -5.23 5.68
CA VAL A 104 -11.94 -5.90 6.12
C VAL A 104 -11.85 -7.40 5.90
N GLU A 105 -11.51 -7.85 4.69
CA GLU A 105 -11.42 -9.28 4.38
C GLU A 105 -10.31 -9.97 5.20
N THR A 106 -9.16 -9.33 5.38
CA THR A 106 -8.08 -9.87 6.22
C THR A 106 -8.55 -10.04 7.68
N LEU A 107 -9.22 -9.04 8.24
CA LEU A 107 -9.74 -9.12 9.60
C LEU A 107 -10.81 -10.21 9.75
N GLN A 108 -11.65 -10.41 8.74
CA GLN A 108 -12.68 -11.47 8.76
C GLN A 108 -12.05 -12.86 8.79
N VAL A 109 -11.04 -13.12 7.95
CA VAL A 109 -10.38 -14.44 7.91
C VAL A 109 -9.43 -14.68 9.10
N CYS A 110 -8.82 -13.62 9.64
CA CYS A 110 -7.97 -13.73 10.83
C CYS A 110 -8.78 -13.93 12.12
N GLY A 111 -9.97 -13.34 12.21
CA GLY A 111 -10.80 -13.38 13.42
C GLY A 111 -10.07 -12.75 14.61
N GLU A 112 -9.94 -13.50 15.71
CA GLU A 112 -9.25 -13.04 16.94
C GLU A 112 -7.75 -13.34 16.95
N ARG A 113 -7.21 -13.93 15.87
CA ARG A 113 -5.79 -14.25 15.77
C ARG A 113 -4.92 -13.00 15.61
N ASP A 114 -3.67 -13.11 15.96
CA ASP A 114 -2.69 -12.03 15.80
C ASP A 114 -2.54 -11.65 14.34
N VAL A 115 -2.68 -10.36 14.03
CA VAL A 115 -2.35 -9.81 12.71
C VAL A 115 -1.86 -8.38 12.86
N LYS A 116 -0.81 -8.04 12.11
CA LYS A 116 -0.37 -6.66 11.96
C LYS A 116 -0.89 -6.08 10.65
N ILE A 117 -1.43 -4.87 10.70
CA ILE A 117 -1.94 -4.14 9.54
C ILE A 117 -1.15 -2.84 9.42
N ALA A 118 -0.30 -2.75 8.42
CA ALA A 118 0.50 -1.57 8.12
C ALA A 118 -0.18 -0.75 7.02
N GLN A 119 -0.48 0.50 7.33
CA GLN A 119 -1.11 1.43 6.39
C GLN A 119 -0.07 2.44 5.90
N ILE A 120 0.38 2.29 4.65
CA ILE A 120 1.34 3.22 4.02
C ILE A 120 0.56 4.40 3.45
N MET A 121 0.56 5.48 4.20
CA MET A 121 -0.12 6.73 3.82
C MET A 121 0.85 7.72 3.17
N SER A 122 0.88 8.95 3.64
CA SER A 122 1.78 10.01 3.20
C SER A 122 1.77 11.16 4.21
N THR A 123 2.79 12.01 4.21
CA THR A 123 2.72 13.33 4.87
C THR A 123 1.57 14.19 4.36
N ALA A 124 1.04 13.92 3.15
CA ALA A 124 -0.19 14.53 2.63
C ALA A 124 -1.44 14.23 3.49
N ALA A 125 -1.39 13.22 4.38
CA ALA A 125 -2.42 12.96 5.39
C ALA A 125 -2.30 13.84 6.65
N THR A 126 -1.32 14.73 6.72
CA THR A 126 -1.05 15.58 7.90
C THR A 126 -1.08 17.06 7.58
N ARG A 127 -1.04 17.43 6.31
CA ARG A 127 -1.05 18.82 5.84
C ARG A 127 -1.69 18.90 4.45
N GLY A 128 -2.16 20.08 4.08
CA GLY A 128 -2.55 20.39 2.70
C GLY A 128 -1.33 20.76 1.86
N ASN A 129 -1.30 20.29 0.62
CA ASN A 129 -0.30 20.70 -0.37
C ASN A 129 -1.00 21.32 -1.57
N ALA A 130 -0.41 22.35 -2.16
CA ALA A 130 -0.89 22.90 -3.43
C ALA A 130 -0.82 21.81 -4.52
N ASN A 131 -1.78 21.81 -5.43
CA ASN A 131 -1.89 20.85 -6.53
C ASN A 131 -2.04 19.36 -6.13
N GLU A 132 -2.37 19.09 -4.87
CA GLU A 132 -2.61 17.74 -4.35
C GLU A 132 -3.99 17.57 -3.70
N SER A 133 -4.96 18.41 -4.02
CA SER A 133 -6.22 18.49 -3.24
C SER A 133 -6.94 17.14 -3.16
N VAL A 134 -7.07 16.39 -4.26
CA VAL A 134 -7.71 15.08 -4.29
C VAL A 134 -6.84 14.00 -3.63
N TYR A 135 -5.53 14.05 -3.86
CA TYR A 135 -4.59 13.14 -3.20
C TYR A 135 -4.56 13.36 -1.68
N CYS A 136 -4.51 14.60 -1.22
CA CYS A 136 -4.64 14.93 0.20
C CYS A 136 -5.96 14.42 0.77
N ALA A 137 -7.10 14.64 0.10
CA ALA A 137 -8.40 14.15 0.55
C ALA A 137 -8.39 12.62 0.75
N THR A 138 -7.82 11.88 -0.21
CA THR A 138 -7.65 10.42 -0.11
C THR A 138 -6.81 10.04 1.11
N LYS A 139 -5.64 10.65 1.27
CA LYS A 139 -4.71 10.34 2.38
C LYS A 139 -5.25 10.75 3.75
N TRP A 140 -6.04 11.82 3.84
CA TRP A 140 -6.79 12.14 5.06
C TRP A 140 -7.90 11.13 5.34
N GLY A 141 -8.58 10.61 4.32
CA GLY A 141 -9.54 9.51 4.45
C GLY A 141 -8.87 8.24 4.99
N GLU A 142 -7.73 7.84 4.42
CA GLU A 142 -6.91 6.71 4.90
C GLU A 142 -6.50 6.88 6.37
N LYS A 143 -6.09 8.08 6.77
CA LYS A 143 -5.75 8.40 8.17
C LYS A 143 -6.96 8.29 9.10
N GLY A 144 -8.13 8.80 8.68
CA GLY A 144 -9.36 8.70 9.46
C GLY A 144 -9.76 7.26 9.69
N TYR A 145 -9.75 6.44 8.63
CA TYR A 145 -10.01 5.01 8.69
C TYR A 145 -9.03 4.29 9.63
N THR A 146 -7.73 4.53 9.46
CA THR A 146 -6.68 3.93 10.29
C THR A 146 -6.86 4.26 11.78
N LYS A 147 -7.16 5.51 12.10
CA LYS A 147 -7.40 5.91 13.50
C LYS A 147 -8.63 5.24 14.11
N SER A 148 -9.69 5.06 13.31
CA SER A 148 -10.89 4.32 13.75
C SER A 148 -10.55 2.86 14.03
N LEU A 149 -9.77 2.21 13.18
CA LEU A 149 -9.30 0.83 13.41
C LEU A 149 -8.42 0.74 14.67
N GLN A 150 -7.49 1.67 14.86
CA GLN A 150 -6.65 1.71 16.06
C GLN A 150 -7.48 1.83 17.35
N ALA A 151 -8.58 2.58 17.30
CA ALA A 151 -9.50 2.70 18.43
C ALA A 151 -10.31 1.40 18.66
N ALA A 152 -10.81 0.80 17.57
CA ALA A 152 -11.63 -0.43 17.62
C ALA A 152 -10.83 -1.64 18.14
N TYR A 153 -9.56 -1.75 17.76
CA TYR A 153 -8.71 -2.89 18.11
C TYR A 153 -7.73 -2.62 19.27
N LYS A 154 -7.97 -1.53 20.02
CA LYS A 154 -7.16 -1.20 21.20
C LYS A 154 -7.24 -2.31 22.25
N GLY A 155 -6.07 -2.84 22.63
CA GLY A 155 -5.97 -3.90 23.64
C GLY A 155 -6.21 -5.32 23.11
N THR A 156 -6.45 -5.49 21.82
CA THR A 156 -6.57 -6.80 21.18
C THR A 156 -5.24 -7.29 20.63
N SER A 157 -5.23 -8.50 20.04
CA SER A 157 -4.10 -9.07 19.31
C SER A 157 -3.83 -8.38 17.97
N VAL A 158 -4.85 -7.76 17.36
CA VAL A 158 -4.71 -7.00 16.10
C VAL A 158 -3.92 -5.70 16.34
N LYS A 159 -2.87 -5.49 15.55
CA LYS A 159 -2.02 -4.29 15.64
C LYS A 159 -2.14 -3.47 14.35
N VAL A 160 -2.56 -2.21 14.46
CA VAL A 160 -2.72 -1.31 13.32
C VAL A 160 -1.65 -0.22 13.38
N VAL A 161 -0.77 -0.19 12.39
CA VAL A 161 0.38 0.73 12.30
C VAL A 161 0.15 1.72 11.16
N ALA A 162 0.33 3.00 11.47
CA ALA A 162 0.19 4.11 10.53
C ALA A 162 1.57 4.65 10.13
N ILE A 163 1.88 4.67 8.84
CA ILE A 163 3.17 5.09 8.30
C ILE A 163 2.95 6.29 7.37
N TYR A 164 3.68 7.38 7.59
CA TYR A 164 3.51 8.65 6.88
C TYR A 164 4.80 9.06 6.16
N PRO A 165 5.18 8.41 5.07
CA PRO A 165 6.37 8.78 4.31
C PRO A 165 6.23 10.18 3.71
N GLY A 166 7.36 10.86 3.52
CA GLY A 166 7.47 11.98 2.60
C GLY A 166 7.65 11.52 1.15
N GLY A 167 8.33 12.32 0.33
CA GLY A 167 8.66 11.93 -1.04
C GLY A 167 9.60 10.71 -1.06
N ILE A 168 9.30 9.74 -1.91
CA ILE A 168 10.12 8.54 -2.12
C ILE A 168 10.55 8.53 -3.60
N ASP A 169 11.84 8.33 -3.88
CA ASP A 169 12.38 8.28 -5.24
C ASP A 169 11.96 6.97 -5.94
N THR A 170 10.82 7.03 -6.61
CA THR A 170 10.21 5.90 -7.29
C THR A 170 9.47 6.34 -8.56
N ALA A 171 9.03 5.38 -9.34
CA ALA A 171 8.19 5.64 -10.51
C ALA A 171 6.83 6.31 -10.20
N PHE A 172 6.49 6.52 -8.92
CA PHE A 172 5.27 7.19 -8.47
C PHE A 172 5.11 8.61 -9.05
N TYR A 173 6.24 9.29 -9.31
CA TYR A 173 6.27 10.64 -9.88
C TYR A 173 6.52 10.68 -11.39
N ARG A 174 6.62 9.51 -12.07
CA ARG A 174 7.01 9.44 -13.49
C ARG A 174 6.18 10.32 -14.41
N ASP A 175 4.86 10.37 -14.16
CA ASP A 175 3.92 11.14 -14.98
C ASP A 175 3.60 12.51 -14.37
N SER A 176 4.46 13.02 -13.49
CA SER A 176 4.20 14.21 -12.69
C SER A 176 5.41 15.16 -12.66
N HIS A 177 6.21 15.19 -13.73
CA HIS A 177 7.43 16.03 -13.81
C HIS A 177 7.13 17.53 -13.77
N ASP A 178 5.94 17.95 -14.18
CA ASP A 178 5.46 19.35 -14.04
C ASP A 178 5.28 19.74 -12.56
N TYR A 179 5.09 18.74 -11.68
CA TYR A 179 4.90 18.94 -10.25
C TYR A 179 6.18 18.75 -9.44
N VAL A 180 6.91 17.68 -9.73
CA VAL A 180 8.19 17.34 -9.09
C VAL A 180 9.23 17.14 -10.19
N SER A 181 10.20 18.07 -10.32
CA SER A 181 11.28 17.91 -11.27
C SER A 181 12.14 16.67 -10.92
N GLU A 182 12.80 16.10 -11.92
CA GLU A 182 13.66 14.94 -11.77
C GLU A 182 14.76 15.18 -10.72
N ASP A 183 15.43 16.33 -10.79
CA ASP A 183 16.47 16.73 -9.83
C ASP A 183 15.95 16.76 -8.38
N LYS A 184 14.72 17.26 -8.19
CA LYS A 184 14.09 17.28 -6.88
C LYS A 184 13.71 15.87 -6.41
N GLN A 185 13.24 15.02 -7.32
CA GLN A 185 12.87 13.63 -7.00
C GLN A 185 14.08 12.86 -6.46
N HIS A 186 15.27 13.04 -7.01
CA HIS A 186 16.49 12.38 -6.54
C HIS A 186 16.93 12.79 -5.12
N THR A 187 16.38 13.88 -4.58
CA THR A 187 16.58 14.26 -3.17
C THR A 187 15.66 13.54 -2.19
N PHE A 188 14.71 12.74 -2.69
CA PHE A 188 13.74 12.03 -1.88
C PHE A 188 14.35 10.78 -1.23
N MET A 189 13.61 10.21 -0.28
CA MET A 189 14.02 8.98 0.40
C MET A 189 14.16 7.84 -0.61
N GLN A 190 15.22 7.05 -0.48
CA GLN A 190 15.37 5.85 -1.27
C GLN A 190 14.44 4.75 -0.74
N PRO A 191 13.74 4.00 -1.61
CA PRO A 191 12.74 3.02 -1.21
C PRO A 191 13.34 1.85 -0.39
N GLY A 192 14.55 1.41 -0.68
CA GLY A 192 15.20 0.30 0.03
C GLY A 192 15.47 0.59 1.51
N PRO A 193 16.22 1.65 1.87
CA PRO A 193 16.42 2.07 3.26
C PRO A 193 15.10 2.38 3.99
N LEU A 194 14.12 2.96 3.29
CA LEU A 194 12.81 3.21 3.90
C LEU A 194 12.08 1.90 4.22
N ALA A 195 12.12 0.92 3.32
CA ALA A 195 11.53 -0.41 3.57
C ALA A 195 12.18 -1.08 4.79
N GLU A 196 13.51 -0.99 4.94
CA GLU A 196 14.23 -1.52 6.10
C GLU A 196 13.73 -0.90 7.41
N VAL A 197 13.59 0.43 7.47
CA VAL A 197 13.07 1.13 8.67
C VAL A 197 11.63 0.73 8.96
N ILE A 198 10.78 0.59 7.93
CA ILE A 198 9.39 0.17 8.08
C ILE A 198 9.35 -1.24 8.66
N LEU A 199 10.06 -2.19 8.07
CA LEU A 199 10.05 -3.59 8.49
C LEU A 199 10.67 -3.76 9.89
N PHE A 200 11.74 -3.05 10.23
CA PHE A 200 12.31 -3.08 11.59
C PHE A 200 11.28 -2.77 12.69
N ASN A 201 10.26 -1.97 12.37
CA ASN A 201 9.19 -1.62 13.31
C ASN A 201 7.95 -2.53 13.21
N LEU A 202 7.89 -3.39 12.20
CA LEU A 202 6.74 -4.28 11.96
C LEU A 202 7.00 -5.73 12.37
N ILE A 203 8.24 -6.21 12.25
CA ILE A 203 8.59 -7.64 12.43
C ILE A 203 9.66 -7.86 13.48
#